data_f68ce7ce2ee4d0eaad06e381c2e7d23a
#
_entry.id   f68ce7ce2ee4d0eaad06e381c2e7d23a
#
_cell.length_a   1.000
_cell.length_b   1.000
_cell.length_c   1.000
_cell.angle_alpha   90.00
_cell.angle_beta   90.00
_cell.angle_gamma   90.00
#
_symmetry.space_group_name_H-M   'P 1'
#
loop_
_entity.id
_entity.type
_entity.pdbx_description
1 polymer ?
#
loop_
_entity_poly.entity_id
_entity_poly.type
_entity_poly.pdbx_seq_one_letter_code
_entity_poly.pdbx_strand_id
1 'polypeptide(L)'
;MGLFSRRSRTQKNLATNGTGTGTGADSSSINSEGSNLKSTSTINSRMLSRASAASASIPTTPLTPMSPQLPRVNLPKPPDPALDAAGYLRSLGAVRERSKIVTDKALKNKLNHFDVDLEKFPNVVTFVCGIIKRDYDPPFVSIPPHGRHQHFCVGGRDRVANLLATFEQTVEVAEKTRRLIDLFLVSVLLDAGAGTAWSFKSAENGRVYRRSEGLAIASLEMFKTGLFSGNPANKFQVDKDGLSKLTVEQLAKGMQSRPGNEVAGLEGRAQLLIRLGAALAEKPDVFGDDGRPGNIVDYLLAHPTTQASSTPIVLLPVLWNALMSGLAPIWPASRTAIDGVSLGDAWPCSSMPQRQQQQRASSTPGSPASSSSPTFSPFPPSSQGGGGGGNNRNSSSPGAGAPAAATAEWESILPFHKLTQWLTYSLMQPMQSLLKIQFAGTELLTGLPEYRNGGLFIDLGVLTLKKDDMERGLQNYADHGRRTGTKGVEVAPMFEPGDDVVVEWRGVTVGFLDKLLVEVNKALREQLQGGELTLAQLLEAGSWKGGREIAEVSRPNTKEPPILIDSDGTVF
;
A
#
# COMPACT_ATOMS: atom_id res chain seq x y z
N MET A 1 -10.28 -15.35 60.04
CA MET A 1 -9.95 -16.76 60.30
C MET A 1 -9.27 -17.21 59.03
N GLY A 2 -8.04 -17.28 58.94
CA GLY A 2 -6.96 -18.08 59.56
C GLY A 2 -6.58 -19.10 58.51
N LEU A 3 -5.43 -19.45 58.15
CA LEU A 3 -4.05 -19.29 58.57
C LEU A 3 -3.19 -20.13 57.57
N PHE A 4 -2.04 -19.57 57.10
CA PHE A 4 -0.72 -20.20 56.93
C PHE A 4 -0.58 -21.66 56.41
N SER A 5 0.34 -21.91 55.46
CA SER A 5 1.72 -22.24 55.79
C SER A 5 2.64 -22.50 54.57
N ARG A 6 3.85 -21.99 54.71
CA ARG A 6 5.09 -22.20 53.92
C ARG A 6 5.68 -23.60 54.12
N ARG A 7 6.52 -24.05 53.16
CA ARG A 7 7.90 -24.61 53.26
C ARG A 7 8.25 -25.34 51.96
N SER A 8 9.26 -24.98 51.24
CA SER A 8 10.74 -24.89 51.26
C SER A 8 11.48 -26.22 51.18
N ARG A 9 12.37 -26.31 50.18
CA ARG A 9 13.71 -27.02 50.08
C ARG A 9 13.68 -28.55 50.08
N THR A 10 14.46 -29.20 49.16
CA THR A 10 15.89 -29.41 49.22
C THR A 10 16.43 -30.12 47.97
N GLN A 11 17.66 -29.74 47.58
CA GLN A 11 18.54 -30.44 46.66
C GLN A 11 18.94 -31.84 47.19
N LYS A 12 19.32 -32.74 46.26
CA LYS A 12 20.46 -33.67 46.48
C LYS A 12 20.99 -34.19 45.13
N ASN A 13 22.28 -33.94 44.93
CA ASN A 13 23.18 -34.65 44.02
C ASN A 13 23.36 -36.10 44.46
N LEU A 14 23.66 -36.99 43.55
CA LEU A 14 24.78 -37.91 43.69
C LEU A 14 25.16 -38.56 42.34
N ALA A 15 26.46 -38.60 42.16
CA ALA A 15 27.19 -39.24 41.07
C ALA A 15 27.44 -40.74 41.37
N THR A 16 27.79 -41.50 40.34
CA THR A 16 28.98 -42.40 40.32
C THR A 16 28.94 -43.27 39.06
N ASN A 17 29.98 -43.19 38.24
CA ASN A 17 31.01 -44.20 37.93
C ASN A 17 30.51 -45.48 37.21
N GLY A 18 31.13 -45.98 36.18
CA GLY A 18 32.53 -46.05 35.78
C GLY A 18 32.71 -46.93 34.55
N THR A 19 33.88 -46.78 34.00
CA THR A 19 34.87 -47.73 33.46
C THR A 19 34.49 -48.45 32.14
N GLY A 20 35.34 -48.54 31.15
CA GLY A 20 36.75 -48.32 30.99
C GLY A 20 37.24 -48.80 29.63
N THR A 21 38.44 -48.46 29.32
CA THR A 21 39.50 -49.10 28.52
C THR A 21 39.36 -49.09 27.02
N GLY A 22 40.33 -48.74 26.24
CA GLY A 22 41.73 -48.36 26.42
C GLY A 22 42.46 -48.31 25.09
N THR A 23 43.62 -47.71 25.13
CA THR A 23 44.84 -47.86 24.30
C THR A 23 44.77 -47.25 22.91
N GLY A 24 45.75 -46.48 22.48
CA GLY A 24 47.01 -46.03 22.98
C GLY A 24 47.74 -45.25 21.91
N ALA A 25 48.58 -44.34 22.39
CA ALA A 25 49.95 -43.98 22.01
C ALA A 25 50.16 -43.45 20.56
N ASP A 26 50.96 -42.46 20.25
CA ASP A 26 52.06 -41.79 20.94
C ASP A 26 52.40 -40.43 20.27
N SER A 27 52.78 -39.49 21.06
CA SER A 27 53.94 -38.61 21.13
C SER A 27 54.27 -37.75 19.89
N SER A 28 54.64 -36.52 19.98
CA SER A 28 55.58 -35.75 20.78
C SER A 28 55.46 -34.26 20.45
N SER A 29 55.34 -33.41 21.41
CA SER A 29 56.23 -32.35 21.93
C SER A 29 56.88 -31.43 20.86
N ILE A 30 56.87 -30.11 21.01
CA ILE A 30 57.66 -29.21 21.88
C ILE A 30 57.29 -27.75 21.61
N ASN A 31 57.07 -26.96 22.67
CA ASN A 31 57.43 -25.54 22.99
C ASN A 31 57.32 -24.46 21.86
N SER A 32 57.00 -23.23 22.09
CA SER A 32 56.89 -22.28 23.21
C SER A 32 56.69 -20.87 22.65
N GLU A 33 56.18 -19.98 23.49
CA GLU A 33 56.27 -18.48 23.44
C GLU A 33 55.52 -17.71 22.35
N GLY A 34 54.49 -17.03 22.64
CA GLY A 34 54.34 -15.67 23.16
C GLY A 34 54.53 -14.55 22.15
N SER A 35 53.46 -13.85 21.85
CA SER A 35 53.35 -12.39 21.92
C SER A 35 52.17 -11.83 21.07
N ASN A 36 51.50 -10.85 21.64
CA ASN A 36 50.53 -9.93 21.02
C ASN A 36 50.90 -9.49 19.61
N LEU A 37 49.89 -9.36 18.73
CA LEU A 37 49.75 -8.16 17.90
C LEU A 37 48.45 -8.18 17.10
N LYS A 38 47.85 -7.01 17.03
CA LYS A 38 46.70 -6.60 16.22
C LYS A 38 46.80 -7.05 14.75
N SER A 39 45.73 -7.58 14.16
CA SER A 39 45.66 -7.75 12.71
C SER A 39 44.47 -7.03 12.11
N THR A 40 44.78 -5.96 11.42
CA THR A 40 43.99 -5.39 10.32
C THR A 40 44.11 -6.31 9.11
N SER A 41 43.01 -6.84 8.58
CA SER A 41 43.04 -7.60 7.34
C SER A 41 42.59 -6.74 6.19
N THR A 42 43.54 -6.29 5.39
CA THR A 42 43.40 -5.79 4.04
C THR A 42 43.43 -6.98 3.09
N ILE A 43 42.40 -7.20 2.31
CA ILE A 43 42.42 -8.19 1.21
C ILE A 43 42.82 -7.48 -0.07
N ASN A 44 43.97 -7.86 -0.58
CA ASN A 44 44.53 -7.48 -1.86
C ASN A 44 43.78 -8.16 -3.03
N SER A 45 43.32 -7.34 -3.96
CA SER A 45 43.04 -7.78 -5.31
C SER A 45 44.26 -7.50 -6.20
N ARG A 46 44.92 -8.55 -6.68
CA ARG A 46 45.87 -8.47 -7.81
C ARG A 46 45.87 -9.79 -8.56
N MET A 47 45.61 -9.66 -9.80
CA MET A 47 46.18 -10.29 -10.99
C MET A 47 45.11 -10.73 -11.99
N LEU A 48 45.05 -9.97 -13.05
CA LEU A 48 45.26 -10.52 -14.42
C LEU A 48 45.47 -9.33 -15.37
N SER A 49 46.69 -9.22 -15.83
CA SER A 49 47.13 -8.23 -16.81
C SER A 49 47.39 -8.87 -18.17
N ARG A 50 47.15 -8.05 -19.19
CA ARG A 50 47.70 -8.05 -20.56
C ARG A 50 47.03 -8.85 -21.66
N ALA A 51 46.33 -8.12 -22.50
CA ALA A 51 46.64 -8.14 -23.91
C ALA A 51 46.41 -6.74 -24.52
N SER A 52 47.48 -6.20 -25.07
CA SER A 52 47.57 -4.91 -25.75
C SER A 52 47.08 -5.05 -27.18
N ALA A 53 46.16 -4.22 -27.63
CA ALA A 53 46.00 -3.90 -29.04
C ALA A 53 45.59 -2.43 -29.18
N ALA A 54 46.43 -1.69 -29.84
CA ALA A 54 46.21 -0.30 -30.19
C ALA A 54 45.03 -0.15 -31.16
N SER A 55 44.12 0.77 -30.84
CA SER A 55 43.16 1.26 -31.79
C SER A 55 42.89 2.75 -31.57
N ALA A 56 42.78 3.45 -32.66
CA ALA A 56 42.75 4.88 -32.82
C ALA A 56 41.67 5.59 -32.03
N SER A 57 42.04 6.73 -31.44
CA SER A 57 41.16 7.67 -30.75
C SER A 57 40.21 8.38 -31.71
N ILE A 58 38.92 8.06 -31.61
CA ILE A 58 37.82 8.87 -32.13
C ILE A 58 37.38 9.78 -30.95
N PRO A 59 37.21 11.09 -31.13
CA PRO A 59 36.74 11.98 -30.08
C PRO A 59 35.26 11.69 -29.80
N THR A 60 34.99 10.98 -28.70
CA THR A 60 33.64 10.79 -28.16
C THR A 60 33.25 12.03 -27.39
N THR A 61 32.44 12.87 -27.97
CA THR A 61 31.58 13.81 -27.24
C THR A 61 30.77 13.01 -26.21
N PRO A 62 30.68 13.44 -24.95
CA PRO A 62 29.82 12.76 -23.98
C PRO A 62 28.36 12.96 -24.39
N LEU A 63 27.75 11.91 -24.93
CA LEU A 63 26.30 11.83 -25.07
C LEU A 63 25.72 11.71 -23.66
N THR A 64 25.21 12.82 -23.13
CA THR A 64 24.30 12.82 -22.01
C THR A 64 23.16 11.86 -22.36
N PRO A 65 22.86 10.82 -21.56
CA PRO A 65 21.68 10.00 -21.82
C PRO A 65 20.44 10.85 -21.50
N MET A 66 19.91 11.53 -22.50
CA MET A 66 18.55 12.03 -22.44
C MET A 66 17.64 10.81 -22.35
N SER A 67 17.00 10.62 -21.21
CA SER A 67 15.83 9.77 -21.13
C SER A 67 14.90 10.15 -22.28
N PRO A 68 14.44 9.21 -23.12
CA PRO A 68 13.55 9.55 -24.21
C PRO A 68 12.31 10.21 -23.61
N GLN A 69 12.16 11.51 -23.88
CA GLN A 69 10.94 12.23 -23.49
C GLN A 69 9.80 11.60 -24.29
N LEU A 70 8.84 11.05 -23.56
CA LEU A 70 7.60 10.56 -24.16
C LEU A 70 6.95 11.69 -24.98
N PRO A 71 6.40 11.39 -26.17
CA PRO A 71 5.62 12.37 -26.91
C PRO A 71 4.53 12.94 -25.98
N ARG A 72 4.24 14.24 -26.11
CA ARG A 72 3.16 14.87 -25.34
C ARG A 72 1.84 14.19 -25.70
N VAL A 73 1.30 13.42 -24.78
CA VAL A 73 0.04 12.72 -24.95
C VAL A 73 -1.02 13.45 -24.13
N ASN A 74 -2.19 13.69 -24.73
CA ASN A 74 -3.31 14.26 -24.00
C ASN A 74 -3.90 13.20 -23.06
N LEU A 75 -3.71 13.41 -21.76
CA LEU A 75 -4.31 12.55 -20.76
C LEU A 75 -5.79 12.90 -20.56
N PRO A 76 -6.67 11.90 -20.38
CA PRO A 76 -8.07 12.16 -20.07
C PRO A 76 -8.20 12.90 -18.74
N LYS A 77 -9.06 13.91 -18.70
CA LYS A 77 -9.39 14.62 -17.47
C LYS A 77 -10.29 13.75 -16.58
N PRO A 78 -10.20 13.90 -15.24
CA PRO A 78 -11.19 13.32 -14.35
C PRO A 78 -12.62 13.77 -14.71
N PRO A 79 -13.66 12.95 -14.42
CA PRO A 79 -15.04 13.38 -14.52
C PRO A 79 -15.32 14.66 -13.72
N ASP A 80 -16.28 15.46 -14.16
CA ASP A 80 -16.77 16.59 -13.37
C ASP A 80 -17.54 16.05 -12.15
N PRO A 81 -17.11 16.35 -10.92
CA PRO A 81 -17.75 15.81 -9.72
C PRO A 81 -19.19 16.29 -9.52
N ALA A 82 -19.59 17.38 -10.18
CA ALA A 82 -20.99 17.84 -10.15
C ALA A 82 -21.91 16.95 -10.99
N LEU A 83 -21.37 16.21 -11.97
CA LEU A 83 -22.09 15.33 -12.87
C LEU A 83 -21.90 13.84 -12.53
N ASP A 84 -20.69 13.48 -12.12
CA ASP A 84 -20.29 12.11 -11.76
C ASP A 84 -19.33 12.13 -10.58
N ALA A 85 -19.88 12.28 -9.39
CA ALA A 85 -19.10 12.32 -8.15
C ALA A 85 -18.38 10.99 -7.86
N ALA A 86 -19.03 9.86 -8.14
CA ALA A 86 -18.44 8.54 -7.94
C ALA A 86 -17.27 8.30 -8.91
N GLY A 87 -17.44 8.63 -10.18
CA GLY A 87 -16.38 8.54 -11.19
C GLY A 87 -15.21 9.46 -10.89
N TYR A 88 -15.48 10.71 -10.45
CA TYR A 88 -14.44 11.63 -10.00
C TYR A 88 -13.63 11.05 -8.83
N LEU A 89 -14.30 10.64 -7.74
CA LEU A 89 -13.63 10.10 -6.54
C LEU A 89 -12.87 8.80 -6.82
N ARG A 90 -13.25 8.03 -7.84
CA ARG A 90 -12.54 6.84 -8.30
C ARG A 90 -11.40 7.14 -9.28
N SER A 91 -11.29 8.37 -9.74
CA SER A 91 -10.24 8.78 -10.68
C SER A 91 -8.87 8.90 -10.01
N LEU A 92 -7.82 8.69 -10.81
CA LEU A 92 -6.44 8.81 -10.36
C LEU A 92 -6.11 10.23 -9.88
N GLY A 93 -6.64 11.26 -10.56
CA GLY A 93 -6.41 12.67 -10.21
C GLY A 93 -7.00 13.07 -8.86
N ALA A 94 -8.17 12.52 -8.50
CA ALA A 94 -8.87 12.88 -7.28
C ALA A 94 -8.06 12.59 -6.01
N VAL A 95 -7.19 11.57 -6.01
CA VAL A 95 -6.37 11.22 -4.84
C VAL A 95 -5.47 12.38 -4.44
N ARG A 96 -4.69 12.94 -5.37
CA ARG A 96 -3.80 14.08 -5.10
C ARG A 96 -4.58 15.36 -4.85
N GLU A 97 -5.60 15.65 -5.67
CA GLU A 97 -6.42 16.86 -5.53
C GLU A 97 -7.10 16.94 -4.17
N ARG A 98 -7.70 15.83 -3.72
CA ARG A 98 -8.40 15.80 -2.43
C ARG A 98 -7.42 15.78 -1.25
N SER A 99 -6.34 15.02 -1.33
CA SER A 99 -5.29 15.00 -0.30
C SER A 99 -4.62 16.37 -0.13
N LYS A 100 -4.54 17.17 -1.20
CA LYS A 100 -4.04 18.54 -1.13
C LYS A 100 -4.82 19.42 -0.15
N ILE A 101 -6.14 19.25 -0.03
CA ILE A 101 -6.98 20.01 0.90
C ILE A 101 -6.54 19.74 2.34
N VAL A 102 -6.31 18.48 2.70
CA VAL A 102 -5.80 18.09 4.02
C VAL A 102 -4.37 18.59 4.22
N THR A 103 -3.53 18.49 3.20
CA THR A 103 -2.14 18.98 3.23
C THR A 103 -2.09 20.49 3.43
N ASP A 104 -2.94 21.27 2.76
CA ASP A 104 -3.01 22.73 2.93
C ASP A 104 -3.42 23.12 4.36
N LYS A 105 -4.24 22.30 5.05
CA LYS A 105 -4.52 22.45 6.49
C LYS A 105 -3.31 22.08 7.33
N ALA A 106 -2.60 21.00 7.00
CA ALA A 106 -1.38 20.59 7.69
C ALA A 106 -0.30 21.68 7.66
N LEU A 107 -0.07 22.29 6.48
CA LEU A 107 0.89 23.39 6.33
C LEU A 107 0.55 24.64 7.18
N LYS A 108 -0.66 24.76 7.66
CA LYS A 108 -1.15 25.85 8.55
C LYS A 108 -1.31 25.39 10.00
N ASN A 109 -0.89 24.17 10.34
CA ASN A 109 -1.15 23.52 11.63
C ASN A 109 -2.64 23.57 12.03
N LYS A 110 -3.53 23.17 11.10
CA LYS A 110 -4.99 23.20 11.27
C LYS A 110 -5.64 21.83 11.04
N LEU A 111 -4.89 20.76 11.26
CA LEU A 111 -5.43 19.41 11.27
C LEU A 111 -6.31 19.19 12.52
N ASN A 112 -7.28 18.30 12.40
CA ASN A 112 -8.16 17.99 13.52
C ASN A 112 -7.49 17.09 14.56
N HIS A 113 -6.68 16.14 14.10
CA HIS A 113 -6.12 15.06 14.92
C HIS A 113 -4.61 15.15 15.15
N PHE A 114 -3.90 15.98 14.38
CA PHE A 114 -2.44 16.11 14.50
C PHE A 114 -2.02 17.57 14.69
N ASP A 115 -0.98 17.75 15.50
CA ASP A 115 -0.16 18.95 15.48
C ASP A 115 0.98 18.78 14.49
N VAL A 116 1.34 19.85 13.77
CA VAL A 116 2.33 19.84 12.69
C VAL A 116 3.48 20.78 13.02
N ASP A 117 4.68 20.23 13.08
CA ASP A 117 5.94 20.97 13.25
C ASP A 117 6.77 20.89 11.94
N LEU A 118 6.62 21.89 11.09
CA LEU A 118 7.34 21.96 9.81
C LEU A 118 8.84 22.25 9.98
N GLU A 119 9.29 22.75 11.13
CA GLU A 119 10.71 23.00 11.40
C GLU A 119 11.50 21.68 11.46
N LYS A 120 10.82 20.57 11.72
CA LYS A 120 11.39 19.22 11.70
C LYS A 120 11.40 18.54 10.35
N PHE A 121 10.71 19.12 9.34
CA PHE A 121 10.67 18.52 8.00
C PHE A 121 12.08 18.35 7.37
N PRO A 122 13.04 19.28 7.52
CA PRO A 122 14.41 19.07 7.07
C PRO A 122 15.10 17.84 7.66
N ASN A 123 14.74 17.41 8.87
CA ASN A 123 15.27 16.18 9.47
C ASN A 123 14.82 14.94 8.70
N VAL A 124 13.57 14.92 8.22
CA VAL A 124 13.05 13.85 7.35
C VAL A 124 13.83 13.82 6.03
N VAL A 125 14.04 14.98 5.41
CA VAL A 125 14.82 15.09 4.17
C VAL A 125 16.24 14.56 4.38
N THR A 126 16.92 15.00 5.44
CA THR A 126 18.29 14.57 5.78
C THR A 126 18.36 13.06 6.02
N PHE A 127 17.40 12.51 6.77
CA PHE A 127 17.34 11.09 7.07
C PHE A 127 17.14 10.26 5.79
N VAL A 128 16.20 10.65 4.93
CA VAL A 128 15.90 9.98 3.65
C VAL A 128 17.09 10.08 2.69
N CYS A 129 17.69 11.25 2.54
CA CYS A 129 18.90 11.42 1.73
C CYS A 129 20.07 10.56 2.25
N GLY A 130 20.19 10.41 3.56
CA GLY A 130 21.20 9.54 4.18
C GLY A 130 21.02 8.07 3.80
N ILE A 131 19.77 7.58 3.78
CA ILE A 131 19.45 6.20 3.36
C ILE A 131 19.76 6.02 1.86
N ILE A 132 19.33 6.96 1.01
CA ILE A 132 19.57 6.88 -0.43
C ILE A 132 21.07 6.84 -0.73
N LYS A 133 21.87 7.73 -0.13
CA LYS A 133 23.33 7.78 -0.31
C LYS A 133 24.08 6.56 0.26
N ARG A 134 23.55 5.93 1.30
CA ARG A 134 24.11 4.72 1.87
C ARG A 134 23.94 3.51 0.97
N ASP A 135 22.79 3.42 0.29
CA ASP A 135 22.34 2.20 -0.39
C ASP A 135 22.53 2.24 -1.91
N TYR A 136 22.70 3.42 -2.48
CA TYR A 136 22.84 3.61 -3.93
C TYR A 136 23.93 4.60 -4.29
N ASP A 137 24.62 4.34 -5.39
CA ASP A 137 25.64 5.23 -5.94
C ASP A 137 25.04 6.31 -6.84
N PRO A 138 25.59 7.56 -6.80
CA PRO A 138 25.22 8.60 -7.76
C PRO A 138 25.51 8.16 -9.22
N PRO A 139 24.71 8.60 -10.17
CA PRO A 139 23.61 9.55 -10.09
C PRO A 139 22.25 8.92 -9.73
N PHE A 140 22.22 7.82 -9.00
CA PHE A 140 21.02 7.14 -8.45
C PHE A 140 20.07 6.55 -9.50
N VAL A 141 20.50 6.41 -10.74
CA VAL A 141 19.70 5.80 -11.84
C VAL A 141 19.42 4.31 -11.61
N SER A 142 20.20 3.66 -10.75
CA SER A 142 20.02 2.25 -10.39
C SER A 142 18.89 2.02 -9.38
N ILE A 143 18.32 3.09 -8.79
CA ILE A 143 17.18 2.94 -7.89
C ILE A 143 15.98 2.40 -8.69
N PRO A 144 15.48 1.21 -8.34
CA PRO A 144 14.31 0.66 -9.02
C PRO A 144 13.04 1.41 -8.58
N PRO A 145 11.98 1.42 -9.40
CA PRO A 145 10.69 1.92 -8.97
C PRO A 145 10.10 1.04 -7.87
N HIS A 146 9.37 1.65 -6.94
CA HIS A 146 8.67 0.92 -5.90
C HIS A 146 7.62 -0.03 -6.51
N GLY A 147 7.66 -1.30 -6.11
CA GLY A 147 6.77 -2.31 -6.66
C GLY A 147 6.98 -3.69 -6.03
N ARG A 148 6.05 -4.59 -6.30
CA ARG A 148 6.08 -5.96 -5.76
C ARG A 148 7.33 -6.75 -6.15
N HIS A 149 7.91 -6.43 -7.30
CA HIS A 149 9.15 -7.05 -7.79
C HIS A 149 10.26 -7.01 -6.73
N GLN A 150 10.44 -5.88 -6.05
CA GLN A 150 11.51 -5.68 -5.07
C GLN A 150 11.40 -6.65 -3.88
N HIS A 151 10.19 -6.99 -3.47
CA HIS A 151 9.96 -7.99 -2.43
C HIS A 151 10.34 -9.42 -2.85
N PHE A 152 10.26 -9.74 -4.14
CA PHE A 152 10.77 -11.01 -4.67
C PHE A 152 12.31 -11.06 -4.73
N CYS A 153 12.98 -9.90 -4.74
CA CYS A 153 14.45 -9.79 -4.78
C CYS A 153 15.11 -9.86 -3.40
N VAL A 154 14.34 -9.97 -2.31
CA VAL A 154 14.86 -10.00 -0.95
C VAL A 154 15.93 -11.06 -0.74
N GLY A 155 16.99 -10.69 0.01
CA GLY A 155 18.12 -11.57 0.28
C GLY A 155 19.07 -11.74 -0.90
N GLY A 156 19.08 -10.80 -1.85
CA GLY A 156 20.00 -10.77 -3.00
C GLY A 156 19.69 -11.81 -4.09
N ARG A 157 18.44 -12.27 -4.17
CA ARG A 157 18.00 -13.28 -5.14
C ARG A 157 16.89 -12.73 -6.02
N ASP A 158 17.11 -12.61 -7.30
CA ASP A 158 16.06 -12.29 -8.27
C ASP A 158 15.21 -13.54 -8.56
N ARG A 159 14.13 -13.70 -7.77
CA ARG A 159 13.21 -14.84 -7.93
C ARG A 159 12.31 -14.70 -9.15
N VAL A 160 12.13 -13.49 -9.66
CA VAL A 160 11.36 -13.25 -10.88
C VAL A 160 12.18 -13.73 -12.08
N ALA A 161 13.46 -13.37 -12.18
CA ALA A 161 14.36 -13.89 -13.20
C ALA A 161 14.48 -15.42 -13.12
N ASN A 162 14.60 -15.98 -11.90
CA ASN A 162 14.63 -17.43 -11.72
C ASN A 162 13.33 -18.09 -12.18
N LEU A 163 12.15 -17.51 -11.90
CA LEU A 163 10.87 -18.03 -12.40
C LEU A 163 10.82 -18.00 -13.93
N LEU A 164 11.20 -16.89 -14.55
CA LEU A 164 11.23 -16.74 -16.01
C LEU A 164 12.15 -17.79 -16.66
N ALA A 165 13.28 -18.12 -16.03
CA ALA A 165 14.20 -19.13 -16.50
C ALA A 165 13.64 -20.57 -16.43
N THR A 166 12.59 -20.81 -15.62
CA THR A 166 11.90 -22.11 -15.56
C THR A 166 10.90 -22.33 -16.69
N PHE A 167 10.54 -21.28 -17.44
CA PHE A 167 9.61 -21.40 -18.54
C PHE A 167 10.34 -21.91 -19.79
N GLU A 168 9.68 -22.75 -20.56
CA GLU A 168 10.21 -23.24 -21.81
C GLU A 168 10.57 -22.11 -22.78
N GLN A 169 11.56 -22.31 -23.62
CA GLN A 169 11.97 -21.28 -24.58
C GLN A 169 10.88 -20.95 -25.60
N THR A 170 10.00 -21.91 -25.88
CA THR A 170 8.82 -21.77 -26.74
C THR A 170 7.75 -20.82 -26.20
N VAL A 171 7.76 -20.52 -24.87
CA VAL A 171 6.80 -19.59 -24.27
C VAL A 171 7.13 -18.17 -24.73
N GLU A 172 6.19 -17.55 -25.42
CA GLU A 172 6.32 -16.19 -25.93
C GLU A 172 6.48 -15.16 -24.81
N VAL A 173 7.12 -14.04 -25.13
CA VAL A 173 7.35 -12.94 -24.18
C VAL A 173 6.04 -12.38 -23.63
N ALA A 174 5.00 -12.29 -24.47
CA ALA A 174 3.66 -11.86 -24.05
C ALA A 174 3.08 -12.79 -22.97
N GLU A 175 3.19 -14.12 -23.18
CA GLU A 175 2.73 -15.10 -22.21
C GLU A 175 3.56 -15.09 -20.92
N LYS A 176 4.87 -14.91 -21.00
CA LYS A 176 5.73 -14.70 -19.82
C LYS A 176 5.29 -13.48 -19.02
N THR A 177 4.89 -12.41 -19.73
CA THR A 177 4.38 -11.19 -19.08
C THR A 177 3.03 -11.46 -18.41
N ARG A 178 2.07 -12.15 -19.08
CA ARG A 178 0.79 -12.51 -18.46
C ARG A 178 0.98 -13.32 -17.16
N ARG A 179 1.89 -14.30 -17.15
CA ARG A 179 2.22 -15.10 -15.95
C ARG A 179 2.77 -14.25 -14.81
N LEU A 180 3.58 -13.25 -15.10
CA LEU A 180 4.07 -12.33 -14.08
C LEU A 180 2.96 -11.41 -13.55
N ILE A 181 2.07 -10.92 -14.42
CA ILE A 181 0.91 -10.13 -14.02
C ILE A 181 0.00 -10.95 -13.11
N ASP A 182 -0.27 -12.21 -13.45
CA ASP A 182 -1.03 -13.15 -12.64
C ASP A 182 -0.44 -13.28 -11.22
N LEU A 183 0.85 -13.56 -11.13
CA LEU A 183 1.57 -13.68 -9.86
C LEU A 183 1.53 -12.37 -9.07
N PHE A 184 1.83 -11.24 -9.73
CA PHE A 184 1.97 -9.96 -9.05
C PHE A 184 0.63 -9.49 -8.50
N LEU A 185 -0.46 -9.66 -9.24
CA LEU A 185 -1.80 -9.28 -8.79
C LEU A 185 -2.18 -10.04 -7.52
N VAL A 186 -2.11 -11.37 -7.52
CA VAL A 186 -2.42 -12.17 -6.32
C VAL A 186 -1.48 -11.84 -5.17
N SER A 187 -0.18 -11.67 -5.47
CA SER A 187 0.82 -11.36 -4.45
C SER A 187 0.58 -9.99 -3.80
N VAL A 188 0.15 -8.99 -4.56
CA VAL A 188 -0.23 -7.66 -4.04
C VAL A 188 -1.49 -7.74 -3.20
N LEU A 189 -2.51 -8.46 -3.66
CA LEU A 189 -3.76 -8.64 -2.90
C LEU A 189 -3.53 -9.38 -1.56
N LEU A 190 -2.54 -10.25 -1.50
CA LEU A 190 -2.14 -10.91 -0.26
C LEU A 190 -1.26 -10.04 0.66
N ASP A 191 -0.87 -8.83 0.26
CA ASP A 191 0.08 -7.99 1.00
C ASP A 191 -0.57 -7.03 2.00
N ALA A 192 -1.61 -7.46 2.69
CA ALA A 192 -2.07 -6.77 3.90
C ALA A 192 -1.13 -7.08 5.08
N GLY A 193 -1.25 -6.36 6.21
CA GLY A 193 -0.42 -6.63 7.38
C GLY A 193 -0.44 -8.10 7.80
N ALA A 194 0.74 -8.72 7.92
CA ALA A 194 0.84 -10.16 8.23
C ALA A 194 0.72 -10.48 9.73
N GLY A 195 0.73 -9.44 10.58
CA GLY A 195 0.86 -9.59 12.03
C GLY A 195 2.31 -9.85 12.45
N THR A 196 2.54 -9.83 13.76
CA THR A 196 3.89 -9.98 14.34
C THR A 196 4.31 -11.44 14.52
N ALA A 197 3.34 -12.34 14.69
CA ALA A 197 3.59 -13.76 14.97
C ALA A 197 4.01 -14.56 13.73
N TRP A 198 3.50 -14.16 12.55
CA TRP A 198 3.67 -14.93 11.33
C TRP A 198 5.07 -14.84 10.72
N SER A 199 5.49 -15.99 10.20
CA SER A 199 6.71 -16.10 9.39
C SER A 199 6.56 -17.21 8.36
N PHE A 200 7.29 -17.08 7.25
CA PHE A 200 7.31 -18.06 6.17
C PHE A 200 8.71 -18.65 5.99
N LYS A 201 8.84 -19.97 6.06
CA LYS A 201 10.08 -20.69 5.77
C LYS A 201 10.10 -21.09 4.30
N SER A 202 10.96 -20.45 3.50
CA SER A 202 11.07 -20.73 2.08
C SER A 202 11.64 -22.12 1.82
N ALA A 203 10.98 -22.87 0.92
CA ALA A 203 11.47 -24.16 0.45
C ALA A 203 12.74 -24.03 -0.42
N GLU A 204 12.93 -22.87 -1.06
CA GLU A 204 14.08 -22.59 -1.93
C GLU A 204 15.43 -22.64 -1.19
N ASN A 205 15.47 -22.11 0.05
CA ASN A 205 16.73 -21.90 0.76
C ASN A 205 16.66 -22.15 2.27
N GLY A 206 15.52 -22.58 2.79
CA GLY A 206 15.29 -22.83 4.21
C GLY A 206 15.29 -21.61 5.12
N ARG A 207 15.46 -20.39 4.56
CA ARG A 207 15.43 -19.13 5.32
C ARG A 207 14.01 -18.75 5.70
N VAL A 208 13.90 -18.05 6.81
CA VAL A 208 12.63 -17.53 7.33
C VAL A 208 12.48 -16.07 6.93
N TYR A 209 11.34 -15.75 6.33
CA TYR A 209 10.95 -14.41 5.91
C TYR A 209 9.68 -13.98 6.66
N ARG A 210 9.52 -12.68 6.83
CA ARG A 210 8.39 -12.08 7.57
C ARG A 210 7.80 -10.94 6.78
N ARG A 211 6.63 -10.44 7.17
CA ARG A 211 6.00 -9.24 6.61
C ARG A 211 5.84 -9.32 5.07
N SER A 212 5.94 -8.20 4.36
CA SER A 212 5.73 -8.15 2.91
C SER A 212 6.65 -9.06 2.11
N GLU A 213 7.91 -9.20 2.52
CA GLU A 213 8.85 -10.12 1.86
C GLU A 213 8.44 -11.59 2.06
N GLY A 214 8.01 -11.93 3.27
CA GLY A 214 7.47 -13.26 3.56
C GLY A 214 6.22 -13.56 2.74
N LEU A 215 5.29 -12.60 2.65
CA LEU A 215 4.06 -12.71 1.85
C LEU A 215 4.38 -12.84 0.35
N ALA A 216 5.38 -12.12 -0.17
CA ALA A 216 5.83 -12.26 -1.54
C ALA A 216 6.35 -13.66 -1.84
N ILE A 217 7.24 -14.19 -1.00
CA ILE A 217 7.81 -15.53 -1.21
C ILE A 217 6.74 -16.60 -1.07
N ALA A 218 5.85 -16.49 -0.09
CA ALA A 218 4.73 -17.43 0.08
C ALA A 218 3.82 -17.46 -1.15
N SER A 219 3.43 -16.28 -1.67
CA SER A 219 2.61 -16.18 -2.89
C SER A 219 3.29 -16.77 -4.13
N LEU A 220 4.60 -16.55 -4.28
CA LEU A 220 5.38 -17.14 -5.35
C LEU A 220 5.44 -18.68 -5.25
N GLU A 221 5.67 -19.23 -4.05
CA GLU A 221 5.69 -20.67 -3.85
C GLU A 221 4.32 -21.28 -4.10
N MET A 222 3.23 -20.66 -3.65
CA MET A 222 1.86 -21.08 -3.97
C MET A 222 1.56 -21.03 -5.48
N PHE A 223 1.98 -19.96 -6.16
CA PHE A 223 1.83 -19.83 -7.61
C PHE A 223 2.57 -20.96 -8.36
N LYS A 224 3.79 -21.29 -7.98
CA LYS A 224 4.58 -22.39 -8.58
C LYS A 224 3.91 -23.77 -8.41
N THR A 225 3.12 -23.96 -7.38
CA THR A 225 2.36 -25.21 -7.17
C THR A 225 1.09 -25.29 -8.02
N GLY A 226 0.66 -24.17 -8.62
CA GLY A 226 -0.60 -24.09 -9.37
C GLY A 226 -1.83 -23.89 -8.50
N LEU A 227 -1.66 -23.43 -7.24
CA LEU A 227 -2.79 -23.26 -6.30
C LEU A 227 -3.89 -22.34 -6.84
N PHE A 228 -3.54 -21.39 -7.70
CA PHE A 228 -4.45 -20.37 -8.22
C PHE A 228 -4.95 -20.66 -9.64
N SER A 229 -4.56 -21.77 -10.22
CA SER A 229 -4.95 -22.19 -11.59
C SER A 229 -6.05 -23.24 -11.56
N GLY A 230 -7.10 -22.98 -12.32
CA GLY A 230 -8.12 -24.00 -12.65
C GLY A 230 -7.75 -24.85 -13.87
N ASN A 231 -6.65 -24.51 -14.58
CA ASN A 231 -6.19 -25.21 -15.77
C ASN A 231 -5.12 -26.26 -15.44
N PRO A 232 -5.43 -27.57 -15.51
CA PRO A 232 -4.47 -28.64 -15.19
C PRO A 232 -3.24 -28.65 -16.10
N ALA A 233 -3.39 -28.15 -17.34
CA ALA A 233 -2.31 -28.13 -18.32
C ALA A 233 -1.35 -26.94 -18.12
N ASN A 234 -1.77 -25.89 -17.39
CA ASN A 234 -0.96 -24.71 -17.13
C ASN A 234 -1.05 -24.25 -15.68
N LYS A 235 -0.14 -24.73 -14.86
CA LYS A 235 -0.07 -24.34 -13.42
C LYS A 235 0.45 -22.91 -13.19
N PHE A 236 1.12 -22.31 -14.17
CA PHE A 236 1.73 -20.98 -14.03
C PHE A 236 0.78 -19.89 -14.51
N GLN A 237 -0.44 -19.90 -13.98
CA GLN A 237 -1.43 -18.85 -14.19
C GLN A 237 -2.31 -18.67 -12.96
N VAL A 238 -3.05 -17.58 -12.94
CA VAL A 238 -4.18 -17.34 -12.05
C VAL A 238 -5.42 -17.21 -12.92
N ASP A 239 -6.51 -17.86 -12.57
CA ASP A 239 -7.75 -17.75 -13.31
C ASP A 239 -8.97 -17.85 -12.37
N LYS A 240 -10.14 -17.46 -12.90
CA LYS A 240 -11.40 -17.46 -12.14
C LYS A 240 -11.74 -18.82 -11.54
N ASP A 241 -11.41 -19.91 -12.23
CA ASP A 241 -11.76 -21.26 -11.78
C ASP A 241 -10.85 -21.77 -10.67
N GLY A 242 -9.56 -21.40 -10.70
CA GLY A 242 -8.62 -21.69 -9.61
C GLY A 242 -8.96 -20.89 -8.35
N LEU A 243 -9.29 -19.62 -8.52
CA LEU A 243 -9.62 -18.74 -7.40
C LEU A 243 -10.97 -19.08 -6.76
N SER A 244 -11.98 -19.45 -7.55
CA SER A 244 -13.31 -19.83 -7.03
C SER A 244 -13.30 -21.12 -6.20
N LYS A 245 -12.32 -22.00 -6.43
CA LYS A 245 -12.14 -23.26 -5.68
C LYS A 245 -11.23 -23.14 -4.47
N LEU A 246 -10.64 -21.95 -4.26
CA LEU A 246 -9.72 -21.74 -3.15
C LEU A 246 -10.46 -21.82 -1.82
N THR A 247 -9.88 -22.54 -0.84
CA THR A 247 -10.38 -22.60 0.53
C THR A 247 -9.43 -21.94 1.52
N VAL A 248 -9.95 -21.59 2.69
CA VAL A 248 -9.15 -21.01 3.79
C VAL A 248 -8.04 -21.97 4.20
N GLU A 249 -8.32 -23.26 4.26
CA GLU A 249 -7.37 -24.31 4.64
C GLU A 249 -6.24 -24.45 3.61
N GLN A 250 -6.56 -24.37 2.32
CA GLN A 250 -5.56 -24.39 1.25
C GLN A 250 -4.64 -23.19 1.35
N LEU A 251 -5.20 -21.99 1.57
CA LEU A 251 -4.43 -20.76 1.76
C LEU A 251 -3.59 -20.84 3.03
N ALA A 252 -4.15 -21.31 4.16
CA ALA A 252 -3.43 -21.51 5.41
C ALA A 252 -2.21 -22.42 5.22
N LYS A 253 -2.40 -23.55 4.54
CA LYS A 253 -1.32 -24.48 4.21
C LYS A 253 -0.26 -23.83 3.35
N GLY A 254 -0.66 -23.10 2.29
CA GLY A 254 0.23 -22.40 1.38
C GLY A 254 1.03 -21.30 2.08
N MET A 255 0.43 -20.60 3.02
CA MET A 255 1.06 -19.56 3.84
C MET A 255 1.78 -20.11 5.08
N GLN A 256 1.76 -21.42 5.33
CA GLN A 256 2.29 -22.04 6.56
C GLN A 256 1.65 -21.46 7.85
N SER A 257 0.40 -21.01 7.75
CA SER A 257 -0.37 -20.51 8.89
C SER A 257 -0.88 -21.66 9.72
N ARG A 258 -0.58 -21.64 11.04
CA ARG A 258 -0.93 -22.70 11.99
C ARG A 258 -0.85 -22.16 13.42
N PRO A 259 -1.34 -22.87 14.43
CA PRO A 259 -1.19 -22.49 15.83
C PRO A 259 0.28 -22.13 16.17
N GLY A 260 0.49 -20.92 16.71
CA GLY A 260 1.83 -20.35 17.01
C GLY A 260 2.56 -19.71 15.82
N ASN A 261 1.95 -19.70 14.62
CA ASN A 261 2.46 -18.99 13.42
C ASN A 261 1.28 -18.48 12.57
N GLU A 262 0.32 -17.84 13.21
CA GLU A 262 -0.89 -17.37 12.55
C GLU A 262 -0.61 -16.12 11.71
N VAL A 263 -1.07 -16.10 10.45
CA VAL A 263 -1.11 -14.88 9.65
C VAL A 263 -2.38 -14.10 10.00
N ALA A 264 -2.22 -12.80 10.24
CA ALA A 264 -3.37 -11.94 10.51
C ALA A 264 -4.33 -11.88 9.32
N GLY A 265 -5.64 -11.93 9.56
CA GLY A 265 -6.66 -11.77 8.53
C GLY A 265 -6.69 -12.88 7.48
N LEU A 266 -6.37 -14.12 7.84
CA LEU A 266 -6.35 -15.28 6.92
C LEU A 266 -7.67 -15.46 6.16
N GLU A 267 -8.78 -15.43 6.87
CA GLU A 267 -10.13 -15.55 6.31
C GLU A 267 -10.42 -14.41 5.30
N GLY A 268 -10.14 -13.15 5.69
CA GLY A 268 -10.31 -11.98 4.82
C GLY A 268 -9.50 -12.09 3.54
N ARG A 269 -8.26 -12.61 3.61
CA ARG A 269 -7.40 -12.86 2.44
C ARG A 269 -7.97 -13.91 1.50
N ALA A 270 -8.48 -15.03 2.05
CA ALA A 270 -9.10 -16.08 1.26
C ALA A 270 -10.36 -15.54 0.56
N GLN A 271 -11.23 -14.85 1.29
CA GLN A 271 -12.43 -14.23 0.73
C GLN A 271 -12.12 -13.17 -0.33
N LEU A 272 -11.03 -12.41 -0.15
CA LEU A 272 -10.58 -11.44 -1.14
C LEU A 272 -10.21 -12.12 -2.47
N LEU A 273 -9.47 -13.23 -2.42
CA LEU A 273 -9.09 -13.99 -3.62
C LEU A 273 -10.28 -14.70 -4.27
N ILE A 274 -11.22 -15.22 -3.48
CA ILE A 274 -12.45 -15.82 -4.01
C ILE A 274 -13.30 -14.76 -4.72
N ARG A 275 -13.48 -13.59 -4.11
CA ARG A 275 -14.16 -12.46 -4.77
C ARG A 275 -13.42 -11.96 -6.00
N LEU A 276 -12.08 -12.04 -6.01
CA LEU A 276 -11.31 -11.76 -7.21
C LEU A 276 -11.74 -12.68 -8.35
N GLY A 277 -11.85 -13.99 -8.12
CA GLY A 277 -12.30 -14.94 -9.14
C GLY A 277 -13.65 -14.56 -9.75
N ALA A 278 -14.62 -14.15 -8.92
CA ALA A 278 -15.91 -13.65 -9.37
C ALA A 278 -15.78 -12.35 -10.19
N ALA A 279 -15.00 -11.38 -9.70
CA ALA A 279 -14.76 -10.10 -10.38
C ALA A 279 -14.12 -10.27 -11.76
N LEU A 280 -13.16 -11.19 -11.88
CA LEU A 280 -12.52 -11.52 -13.17
C LEU A 280 -13.53 -12.12 -14.17
N ALA A 281 -14.45 -12.96 -13.70
CA ALA A 281 -15.52 -13.55 -14.52
C ALA A 281 -16.51 -12.52 -15.05
N GLU A 282 -16.75 -11.42 -14.31
CA GLU A 282 -17.68 -10.35 -14.69
C GLU A 282 -17.13 -9.41 -15.76
N LYS A 283 -15.85 -9.48 -16.11
CA LYS A 283 -15.15 -8.56 -17.01
C LYS A 283 -14.34 -9.28 -18.09
N PRO A 284 -15.00 -10.09 -18.95
CA PRO A 284 -14.31 -10.83 -20.02
C PRO A 284 -13.67 -9.91 -21.06
N ASP A 285 -14.14 -8.69 -21.23
CA ASP A 285 -13.54 -7.65 -22.08
C ASP A 285 -12.14 -7.24 -21.63
N VAL A 286 -11.82 -7.36 -20.33
CA VAL A 286 -10.51 -7.01 -19.75
C VAL A 286 -9.68 -8.27 -19.46
N PHE A 287 -10.33 -9.33 -18.95
CA PHE A 287 -9.63 -10.51 -18.40
C PHE A 287 -9.82 -11.79 -19.24
N GLY A 288 -10.51 -11.69 -20.39
CA GLY A 288 -10.79 -12.84 -21.24
C GLY A 288 -11.85 -13.79 -20.64
N ASP A 289 -12.28 -14.76 -21.45
CA ASP A 289 -13.28 -15.75 -21.03
C ASP A 289 -12.80 -16.67 -19.91
N ASP A 290 -11.48 -16.87 -19.78
CA ASP A 290 -10.86 -17.63 -18.70
C ASP A 290 -10.74 -16.81 -17.38
N GLY A 291 -11.07 -15.52 -17.41
CA GLY A 291 -10.99 -14.64 -16.26
C GLY A 291 -9.59 -14.60 -15.66
N ARG A 292 -8.60 -14.30 -16.50
CA ARG A 292 -7.17 -14.32 -16.15
C ARG A 292 -6.64 -12.89 -16.00
N PRO A 293 -6.06 -12.51 -14.83
CA PRO A 293 -5.49 -11.18 -14.65
C PRO A 293 -4.49 -10.78 -15.73
N GLY A 294 -3.66 -11.72 -16.18
CA GLY A 294 -2.63 -11.50 -17.20
C GLY A 294 -3.16 -10.98 -18.52
N ASN A 295 -4.43 -11.27 -18.86
CA ASN A 295 -5.04 -10.81 -20.11
C ASN A 295 -5.27 -9.29 -20.16
N ILE A 296 -5.11 -8.58 -19.02
CA ILE A 296 -5.07 -7.10 -19.02
C ILE A 296 -3.99 -6.55 -19.99
N VAL A 297 -2.93 -7.31 -20.26
CA VAL A 297 -1.90 -6.95 -21.23
C VAL A 297 -2.50 -6.81 -22.62
N ASP A 298 -3.32 -7.78 -23.03
CA ASP A 298 -3.97 -7.79 -24.35
C ASP A 298 -4.98 -6.67 -24.46
N TYR A 299 -5.79 -6.45 -23.41
CA TYR A 299 -6.70 -5.33 -23.32
C TYR A 299 -5.99 -3.97 -23.50
N LEU A 300 -4.86 -3.77 -22.82
CA LEU A 300 -4.09 -2.54 -22.91
C LEU A 300 -3.47 -2.34 -24.29
N LEU A 301 -2.93 -3.39 -24.90
CA LEU A 301 -2.31 -3.32 -26.23
C LEU A 301 -3.35 -3.12 -27.34
N ALA A 302 -4.55 -3.67 -27.20
CA ALA A 302 -5.66 -3.51 -28.13
C ALA A 302 -6.47 -2.21 -27.91
N HIS A 303 -6.23 -1.47 -26.82
CA HIS A 303 -7.02 -0.30 -26.47
C HIS A 303 -6.84 0.82 -27.53
N PRO A 304 -7.93 1.48 -27.98
CA PRO A 304 -7.88 2.48 -29.06
C PRO A 304 -6.92 3.65 -28.84
N THR A 305 -6.62 3.98 -27.58
CA THR A 305 -5.68 5.07 -27.23
C THR A 305 -4.22 4.61 -27.17
N THR A 306 -3.96 3.32 -27.27
CA THR A 306 -2.60 2.78 -27.26
C THR A 306 -1.92 3.06 -28.58
N GLN A 307 -0.77 3.72 -28.52
CA GLN A 307 0.04 3.96 -29.69
C GLN A 307 0.86 2.69 -29.99
N ALA A 308 0.43 1.93 -31.00
CA ALA A 308 1.11 0.71 -31.43
C ALA A 308 2.43 1.04 -32.13
N SER A 309 3.52 0.48 -31.62
CA SER A 309 4.86 0.60 -32.18
C SER A 309 5.74 -0.52 -31.62
N SER A 310 7.01 -0.56 -32.00
CA SER A 310 8.00 -1.44 -31.36
C SER A 310 8.17 -1.12 -29.85
N THR A 311 7.74 0.04 -29.43
CA THR A 311 7.69 0.48 -28.03
C THR A 311 6.29 1.07 -27.78
N PRO A 312 5.29 0.24 -27.47
CA PRO A 312 3.93 0.69 -27.30
C PRO A 312 3.80 1.73 -26.19
N ILE A 313 2.98 2.76 -26.42
CA ILE A 313 2.69 3.79 -25.39
C ILE A 313 1.24 3.59 -24.93
N VAL A 314 1.08 3.26 -23.67
CA VAL A 314 -0.20 3.07 -22.97
C VAL A 314 -0.46 4.24 -22.05
N LEU A 315 -1.69 4.77 -22.07
CA LEU A 315 -2.11 5.77 -21.10
C LEU A 315 -2.32 5.13 -19.72
N LEU A 316 -1.64 5.63 -18.70
CA LEU A 316 -1.82 5.11 -17.34
C LEU A 316 -3.28 5.12 -16.85
N PRO A 317 -4.09 6.14 -17.15
CA PRO A 317 -5.51 6.12 -16.80
C PRO A 317 -6.29 4.93 -17.39
N VAL A 318 -5.85 4.32 -18.49
CA VAL A 318 -6.49 3.11 -19.05
C VAL A 318 -6.23 1.91 -18.14
N LEU A 319 -4.97 1.69 -17.75
CA LEU A 319 -4.62 0.65 -16.76
C LEU A 319 -5.34 0.88 -15.44
N TRP A 320 -5.35 2.13 -14.96
CA TRP A 320 -6.04 2.50 -13.74
C TRP A 320 -7.55 2.18 -13.79
N ASN A 321 -8.22 2.59 -14.85
CA ASN A 321 -9.66 2.35 -15.01
C ASN A 321 -9.99 0.86 -15.13
N ALA A 322 -9.16 0.08 -15.83
CA ALA A 322 -9.30 -1.37 -15.92
C ALA A 322 -9.20 -2.03 -14.54
N LEU A 323 -8.26 -1.60 -13.70
CA LEU A 323 -8.11 -2.10 -12.33
C LEU A 323 -9.25 -1.63 -11.42
N MET A 324 -9.62 -0.34 -11.46
CA MET A 324 -10.69 0.22 -10.62
C MET A 324 -12.06 -0.37 -10.92
N SER A 325 -12.39 -0.60 -12.20
CA SER A 325 -13.66 -1.19 -12.61
C SER A 325 -13.65 -2.71 -12.52
N GLY A 326 -12.54 -3.34 -12.92
CA GLY A 326 -12.42 -4.79 -12.93
C GLY A 326 -12.33 -5.40 -11.54
N LEU A 327 -11.76 -4.68 -10.58
CA LEU A 327 -11.61 -5.15 -9.20
C LEU A 327 -12.65 -4.56 -8.23
N ALA A 328 -13.63 -3.78 -8.72
CA ALA A 328 -14.65 -3.18 -7.85
C ALA A 328 -15.37 -4.20 -6.94
N PRO A 329 -15.74 -5.41 -7.40
CA PRO A 329 -16.45 -6.39 -6.57
C PRO A 329 -15.62 -7.00 -5.43
N ILE A 330 -14.29 -6.83 -5.41
CA ILE A 330 -13.47 -7.40 -4.34
C ILE A 330 -13.66 -6.69 -2.99
N TRP A 331 -14.11 -5.43 -3.01
CA TRP A 331 -14.29 -4.65 -1.80
C TRP A 331 -15.50 -5.10 -0.97
N PRO A 332 -15.42 -5.05 0.37
CA PRO A 332 -16.57 -5.29 1.22
C PRO A 332 -17.73 -4.34 0.91
N ALA A 333 -18.96 -4.83 1.02
CA ALA A 333 -20.17 -4.02 0.78
C ALA A 333 -20.33 -2.84 1.76
N SER A 334 -19.66 -2.88 2.91
CA SER A 334 -19.65 -1.82 3.92
C SER A 334 -18.81 -0.59 3.53
N ARG A 335 -18.13 -0.60 2.38
CA ARG A 335 -17.33 0.55 1.94
C ARG A 335 -18.22 1.71 1.53
N THR A 336 -17.67 2.94 1.64
CA THR A 336 -18.34 4.16 1.21
C THR A 336 -18.86 4.03 -0.24
N ALA A 337 -20.09 4.43 -0.47
CA ALA A 337 -20.73 4.39 -1.78
C ALA A 337 -21.44 5.72 -2.05
N ILE A 338 -21.50 6.12 -3.33
CA ILE A 338 -22.31 7.23 -3.83
C ILE A 338 -23.20 6.68 -4.94
N ASP A 339 -24.49 6.97 -4.90
CA ASP A 339 -25.48 6.52 -5.87
C ASP A 339 -25.41 4.99 -6.15
N GLY A 340 -25.16 4.20 -5.10
CA GLY A 340 -25.00 2.75 -5.20
C GLY A 340 -23.66 2.27 -5.76
N VAL A 341 -22.74 3.16 -6.14
CA VAL A 341 -21.41 2.83 -6.64
C VAL A 341 -20.42 2.79 -5.48
N SER A 342 -19.86 1.62 -5.19
CA SER A 342 -18.79 1.49 -4.19
C SER A 342 -17.54 2.29 -4.60
N LEU A 343 -17.02 3.09 -3.68
CA LEU A 343 -15.81 3.87 -3.88
C LEU A 343 -14.53 3.10 -3.53
N GLY A 344 -14.66 1.92 -2.91
CA GLY A 344 -13.52 1.12 -2.46
C GLY A 344 -12.76 1.77 -1.31
N ASP A 345 -11.50 2.15 -1.53
CA ASP A 345 -10.65 2.79 -0.51
C ASP A 345 -10.80 4.31 -0.52
N ALA A 346 -12.00 4.77 -0.17
CA ALA A 346 -12.37 6.17 -0.01
C ALA A 346 -13.23 6.35 1.24
N TRP A 347 -12.99 7.41 2.02
CA TRP A 347 -13.50 7.53 3.38
C TRP A 347 -13.95 8.95 3.68
N PRO A 348 -15.02 9.15 4.47
CA PRO A 348 -15.32 10.44 5.04
C PRO A 348 -14.16 10.97 5.88
N CYS A 349 -13.92 12.28 5.87
CA CYS A 349 -12.86 12.92 6.63
C CYS A 349 -13.34 14.26 7.16
N SER A 350 -13.25 14.48 8.46
CA SER A 350 -13.69 15.74 9.10
C SER A 350 -12.82 16.94 8.70
N SER A 351 -11.61 16.69 8.23
CA SER A 351 -10.73 17.73 7.68
C SER A 351 -11.09 18.16 6.27
N MET A 352 -12.02 17.47 5.60
CA MET A 352 -12.59 17.90 4.32
C MET A 352 -13.74 18.89 4.52
N PRO A 353 -14.22 19.59 3.47
CA PRO A 353 -15.41 20.42 3.55
C PRO A 353 -16.61 19.59 4.06
N GLN A 354 -17.28 20.09 5.10
CA GLN A 354 -18.41 19.41 5.70
C GLN A 354 -19.72 20.03 5.22
N ARG A 355 -20.72 19.19 5.00
CA ARG A 355 -22.10 19.65 4.78
C ARG A 355 -22.56 20.41 5.99
N GLN A 356 -22.87 21.70 5.86
CA GLN A 356 -23.51 22.45 6.94
C GLN A 356 -24.86 21.78 7.22
N GLN A 357 -24.93 21.06 8.33
CA GLN A 357 -26.23 20.67 8.89
C GLN A 357 -26.96 21.96 9.19
N GLN A 358 -27.99 22.30 8.39
CA GLN A 358 -28.97 23.27 8.82
C GLN A 358 -29.52 22.77 10.15
N GLN A 359 -29.04 23.36 11.24
CA GLN A 359 -29.72 23.26 12.52
C GLN A 359 -31.14 23.75 12.25
N ARG A 360 -32.09 22.82 12.15
CA ARG A 360 -33.50 23.13 12.30
C ARG A 360 -33.61 23.72 13.72
N ALA A 361 -33.57 25.02 13.79
CA ALA A 361 -33.97 25.76 14.96
C ALA A 361 -35.46 25.45 15.17
N SER A 362 -35.73 24.47 16.01
CA SER A 362 -37.01 24.31 16.67
C SER A 362 -37.05 25.33 17.82
N SER A 363 -37.23 26.60 17.48
CA SER A 363 -37.67 27.60 18.43
C SER A 363 -39.18 27.69 18.35
N THR A 364 -39.86 26.94 19.15
CA THR A 364 -41.24 27.23 19.51
C THR A 364 -41.26 27.57 20.99
N PRO A 365 -41.57 28.80 21.35
CA PRO A 365 -41.86 29.14 22.78
C PRO A 365 -43.24 28.56 23.12
N GLY A 366 -43.31 27.95 24.28
CA GLY A 366 -44.53 27.31 24.76
C GLY A 366 -45.68 28.23 25.05
N SER A 367 -46.87 27.66 25.01
CA SER A 367 -48.07 28.07 25.74
C SER A 367 -48.96 26.86 26.01
N PRO A 368 -49.79 26.87 27.06
CA PRO A 368 -50.15 25.68 27.80
C PRO A 368 -51.47 25.02 27.37
N ALA A 369 -51.63 23.85 27.87
CA ALA A 369 -52.71 22.88 27.67
C ALA A 369 -54.14 23.36 27.73
N SER A 370 -55.03 22.78 26.89
CA SER A 370 -56.38 22.37 27.29
C SER A 370 -56.82 21.16 26.46
N SER A 371 -57.43 20.26 27.16
CA SER A 371 -57.96 18.95 26.77
C SER A 371 -59.16 18.99 25.85
N SER A 372 -59.31 18.08 24.90
CA SER A 372 -60.49 17.20 24.67
C SER A 372 -60.36 16.41 23.38
N SER A 373 -60.65 15.13 23.47
CA SER A 373 -60.71 14.13 22.39
C SER A 373 -62.14 14.04 21.80
N PRO A 374 -62.51 13.06 20.93
CA PRO A 374 -62.37 13.05 19.48
C PRO A 374 -63.72 12.83 18.76
N THR A 375 -63.82 13.03 17.44
CA THR A 375 -64.82 12.31 16.64
C THR A 375 -64.54 12.30 15.12
N PHE A 376 -64.81 11.21 14.56
CA PHE A 376 -64.90 10.57 13.24
C PHE A 376 -65.15 11.41 11.97
N SER A 377 -64.58 10.90 10.89
CA SER A 377 -64.75 11.07 9.41
C SER A 377 -66.19 11.22 8.88
N PRO A 378 -66.51 11.51 7.58
CA PRO A 378 -65.91 11.00 6.31
C PRO A 378 -65.92 11.96 5.07
N PHE A 379 -65.29 11.51 3.98
CA PHE A 379 -65.20 11.98 2.59
C PHE A 379 -66.53 12.12 1.83
N PRO A 380 -66.53 12.49 0.50
CA PRO A 380 -66.05 13.60 -0.36
C PRO A 380 -67.26 14.34 -1.07
N PRO A 381 -67.26 14.95 -2.24
CA PRO A 381 -66.41 14.97 -3.45
C PRO A 381 -66.30 16.32 -4.23
N SER A 382 -65.37 16.31 -5.20
CA SER A 382 -65.25 17.02 -6.50
C SER A 382 -66.04 18.27 -6.86
N SER A 383 -65.37 19.26 -7.51
CA SER A 383 -65.63 19.71 -8.92
C SER A 383 -64.93 21.05 -9.24
N GLN A 384 -64.22 21.02 -10.36
CA GLN A 384 -64.16 21.97 -11.51
C GLN A 384 -64.26 23.49 -11.31
N GLY A 385 -63.29 24.19 -11.96
CA GLY A 385 -63.70 25.30 -12.84
C GLY A 385 -62.94 26.60 -12.73
N GLY A 386 -62.09 26.92 -13.73
CA GLY A 386 -62.25 28.16 -14.49
C GLY A 386 -61.43 29.40 -14.10
N GLY A 387 -60.41 29.68 -14.88
CA GLY A 387 -60.27 30.87 -15.70
C GLY A 387 -59.92 32.24 -15.06
N GLY A 388 -58.87 32.88 -15.60
CA GLY A 388 -58.85 34.34 -15.67
C GLY A 388 -57.50 34.99 -15.35
N GLY A 389 -56.87 35.55 -16.37
CA GLY A 389 -55.57 36.22 -16.36
C GLY A 389 -55.57 37.58 -15.66
N GLY A 390 -54.38 38.13 -15.50
CA GLY A 390 -54.13 39.51 -15.06
C GLY A 390 -52.67 39.80 -14.83
N ASN A 391 -52.08 40.45 -15.80
CA ASN A 391 -50.78 41.16 -15.70
C ASN A 391 -50.78 42.13 -14.52
N ASN A 392 -49.69 42.21 -13.78
CA ASN A 392 -49.05 43.52 -13.58
C ASN A 392 -47.57 43.46 -13.07
N ARG A 393 -46.88 44.52 -13.41
CA ARG A 393 -45.45 44.78 -13.45
C ARG A 393 -44.83 45.15 -12.11
N ASN A 394 -43.53 44.88 -12.05
CA ASN A 394 -42.42 45.64 -11.41
C ASN A 394 -42.56 46.07 -9.95
N SER A 395 -41.65 45.53 -9.16
CA SER A 395 -40.77 46.39 -8.34
C SER A 395 -39.44 45.65 -8.02
N SER A 396 -38.37 46.24 -8.48
CA SER A 396 -36.97 45.91 -8.16
C SER A 396 -36.70 46.20 -6.69
N SER A 397 -36.10 45.23 -5.98
CA SER A 397 -35.40 45.45 -4.73
C SER A 397 -34.06 44.70 -4.74
N PRO A 398 -32.97 45.27 -4.18
CA PRO A 398 -31.61 44.82 -4.41
C PRO A 398 -31.18 43.72 -3.43
N GLY A 399 -30.45 42.76 -3.96
CA GLY A 399 -29.37 42.10 -3.26
C GLY A 399 -29.70 41.19 -2.10
N ALA A 400 -30.35 40.07 -2.35
CA ALA A 400 -30.19 38.90 -1.51
C ALA A 400 -28.91 38.17 -2.03
N GLY A 401 -27.89 38.13 -1.21
CA GLY A 401 -26.70 37.31 -1.47
C GLY A 401 -27.14 35.88 -1.77
N ALA A 402 -26.61 35.32 -2.84
CA ALA A 402 -26.86 33.91 -3.18
C ALA A 402 -26.60 33.05 -1.92
N PRO A 403 -27.51 32.13 -1.56
CA PRO A 403 -27.26 31.20 -0.47
C PRO A 403 -25.97 30.44 -0.80
N ALA A 404 -25.03 30.39 0.16
CA ALA A 404 -23.86 29.56 0.04
C ALA A 404 -24.32 28.17 -0.37
N ALA A 405 -23.81 27.70 -1.53
CA ALA A 405 -24.17 26.38 -2.06
C ALA A 405 -23.93 25.35 -0.93
N ALA A 406 -24.95 24.58 -0.62
CA ALA A 406 -24.81 23.49 0.35
C ALA A 406 -23.76 22.52 -0.19
N THR A 407 -22.73 22.23 0.61
CA THR A 407 -21.68 21.26 0.28
C THR A 407 -22.31 19.92 -0.10
N ALA A 408 -21.91 19.37 -1.24
CA ALA A 408 -22.37 18.06 -1.69
C ALA A 408 -21.74 16.96 -0.83
N GLU A 409 -22.41 15.81 -0.69
CA GLU A 409 -21.92 14.69 0.15
C GLU A 409 -20.50 14.24 -0.21
N TRP A 410 -20.18 14.15 -1.52
CA TRP A 410 -18.88 13.75 -2.01
C TRP A 410 -17.74 14.67 -1.56
N GLU A 411 -18.02 15.91 -1.20
CA GLU A 411 -17.00 16.89 -0.78
C GLU A 411 -16.38 16.55 0.59
N SER A 412 -17.04 15.74 1.40
CA SER A 412 -16.49 15.23 2.66
C SER A 412 -15.59 14.00 2.50
N ILE A 413 -15.56 13.39 1.30
CA ILE A 413 -14.88 12.10 1.07
C ILE A 413 -13.46 12.33 0.56
N LEU A 414 -12.52 11.54 1.11
CA LEU A 414 -11.12 11.50 0.74
C LEU A 414 -10.76 10.14 0.15
N PRO A 415 -10.47 10.05 -1.16
CA PRO A 415 -10.08 8.80 -1.80
C PRO A 415 -8.56 8.57 -1.66
N PHE A 416 -8.17 7.32 -1.53
CA PHE A 416 -6.78 6.90 -1.52
C PHE A 416 -6.45 5.84 -2.56
N HIS A 417 -7.32 4.85 -2.71
CA HIS A 417 -7.15 3.71 -3.63
C HIS A 417 -5.74 3.09 -3.52
N LYS A 418 -5.22 2.99 -2.29
CA LYS A 418 -3.83 2.56 -2.02
C LYS A 418 -3.52 1.22 -2.68
N LEU A 419 -4.44 0.25 -2.61
CA LEU A 419 -4.25 -1.06 -3.23
C LEU A 419 -4.16 -0.96 -4.75
N THR A 420 -5.01 -0.16 -5.39
CA THR A 420 -4.98 0.07 -6.84
C THR A 420 -3.70 0.80 -7.26
N GLN A 421 -3.25 1.79 -6.47
CA GLN A 421 -1.95 2.46 -6.68
C GLN A 421 -0.80 1.45 -6.61
N TRP A 422 -0.78 0.62 -5.57
CA TRP A 422 0.24 -0.41 -5.38
C TRP A 422 0.24 -1.47 -6.48
N LEU A 423 -0.95 -1.90 -6.94
CA LEU A 423 -1.09 -2.75 -8.12
C LEU A 423 -0.53 -2.07 -9.36
N THR A 424 -0.91 -0.82 -9.62
CA THR A 424 -0.45 -0.08 -10.80
C THR A 424 1.08 0.00 -10.83
N TYR A 425 1.73 0.43 -9.75
CA TYR A 425 3.20 0.43 -9.64
C TYR A 425 3.80 -0.96 -9.91
N SER A 426 3.19 -2.00 -9.34
CA SER A 426 3.71 -3.36 -9.43
C SER A 426 3.54 -3.98 -10.82
N LEU A 427 2.40 -3.75 -11.49
CA LEU A 427 2.08 -4.35 -12.78
C LEU A 427 2.77 -3.65 -13.96
N MET A 428 3.10 -2.37 -13.84
CA MET A 428 3.86 -1.66 -14.89
C MET A 428 5.24 -2.30 -15.13
N GLN A 429 5.93 -2.71 -14.07
CA GLN A 429 7.32 -3.17 -14.18
C GLN A 429 7.52 -4.39 -15.11
N PRO A 430 6.77 -5.51 -15.01
CA PRO A 430 6.89 -6.60 -15.97
C PRO A 430 6.51 -6.21 -17.40
N MET A 431 5.52 -5.34 -17.61
CA MET A 431 5.14 -4.85 -18.92
C MET A 431 6.25 -4.00 -19.56
N GLN A 432 6.88 -3.13 -18.78
CA GLN A 432 8.00 -2.29 -19.22
C GLN A 432 9.24 -3.13 -19.51
N SER A 433 9.58 -4.07 -18.64
CA SER A 433 10.81 -4.86 -18.77
C SER A 433 10.76 -5.86 -19.94
N LEU A 434 9.64 -6.56 -20.09
CA LEU A 434 9.50 -7.63 -21.08
C LEU A 434 8.94 -7.14 -22.42
N LEU A 435 7.88 -6.36 -22.42
CA LEU A 435 7.17 -5.90 -23.62
C LEU A 435 7.59 -4.51 -24.09
N LYS A 436 8.49 -3.84 -23.36
CA LYS A 436 8.96 -2.48 -23.66
C LYS A 436 7.84 -1.44 -23.70
N ILE A 437 6.70 -1.74 -23.06
CA ILE A 437 5.60 -0.79 -22.94
C ILE A 437 6.05 0.43 -22.16
N GLN A 438 5.74 1.63 -22.66
CA GLN A 438 5.90 2.88 -21.95
C GLN A 438 4.53 3.37 -21.46
N PHE A 439 4.49 3.88 -20.23
CA PHE A 439 3.26 4.43 -19.66
C PHE A 439 3.33 5.95 -19.62
N ALA A 440 2.37 6.61 -20.30
CA ALA A 440 2.19 8.05 -20.22
C ALA A 440 1.23 8.40 -19.07
N GLY A 441 1.58 9.41 -18.27
CA GLY A 441 0.77 9.84 -17.12
C GLY A 441 1.19 9.21 -15.80
N THR A 442 2.40 8.66 -15.69
CA THR A 442 2.90 8.06 -14.43
C THR A 442 3.03 9.08 -13.31
N GLU A 443 3.17 10.35 -13.62
CA GLU A 443 3.18 11.48 -12.68
C GLU A 443 1.84 11.69 -11.96
N LEU A 444 0.74 11.12 -12.47
CA LEU A 444 -0.55 11.15 -11.80
C LEU A 444 -0.61 10.23 -10.58
N LEU A 445 0.24 9.19 -10.50
CA LEU A 445 0.34 8.35 -9.31
C LEU A 445 0.83 9.16 -8.11
N THR A 446 0.37 8.79 -6.94
CA THR A 446 0.74 9.46 -5.68
C THR A 446 1.67 8.59 -4.84
N GLY A 447 2.22 9.18 -3.80
CA GLY A 447 2.81 8.43 -2.71
C GLY A 447 1.76 7.51 -2.07
N LEU A 448 2.21 6.37 -1.55
CA LEU A 448 1.31 5.40 -0.93
C LEU A 448 0.97 5.83 0.51
N PRO A 449 -0.32 6.11 0.81
CA PRO A 449 -0.77 6.49 2.14
C PRO A 449 -0.91 5.26 3.04
N GLU A 450 0.23 4.74 3.48
CA GLU A 450 0.33 3.57 4.34
C GLU A 450 1.21 3.88 5.57
N TYR A 451 1.15 3.01 6.57
CA TYR A 451 1.70 3.27 7.90
C TYR A 451 3.24 3.45 7.95
N ARG A 452 4.03 2.93 6.99
CA ARG A 452 5.48 3.14 6.96
C ARG A 452 5.82 4.53 6.46
N ASN A 453 5.23 4.93 5.34
CA ASN A 453 5.41 6.27 4.79
C ASN A 453 4.87 7.34 5.75
N GLY A 454 3.69 7.14 6.34
CA GLY A 454 3.11 8.07 7.29
C GLY A 454 3.83 8.08 8.63
N GLY A 455 4.28 6.92 9.12
CA GLY A 455 5.03 6.76 10.36
C GLY A 455 6.36 7.49 10.36
N LEU A 456 7.00 7.61 9.20
CA LEU A 456 8.23 8.38 9.02
C LEU A 456 8.09 9.83 9.53
N PHE A 457 6.96 10.49 9.22
CA PHE A 457 6.70 11.87 9.64
C PHE A 457 6.35 11.99 11.13
N ILE A 458 5.75 10.95 11.72
CA ILE A 458 5.47 10.92 13.17
C ILE A 458 6.76 10.63 13.95
N ASP A 459 7.50 9.60 13.60
CA ASP A 459 8.71 9.19 14.31
C ASP A 459 9.82 10.25 14.26
N LEU A 460 9.86 11.08 13.21
CA LEU A 460 10.78 12.22 13.10
C LEU A 460 10.16 13.55 13.57
N GLY A 461 8.96 13.50 14.18
CA GLY A 461 8.34 14.59 14.91
C GLY A 461 7.71 15.70 14.08
N VAL A 462 7.51 15.49 12.78
CA VAL A 462 6.78 16.44 11.91
C VAL A 462 5.28 16.41 12.22
N LEU A 463 4.74 15.24 12.57
CA LEU A 463 3.37 15.04 12.99
C LEU A 463 3.35 14.53 14.43
N THR A 464 2.50 15.09 15.28
CA THR A 464 2.25 14.61 16.64
C THR A 464 0.76 14.39 16.82
N LEU A 465 0.36 13.17 17.18
CA LEU A 465 -1.04 12.85 17.48
C LEU A 465 -1.50 13.68 18.69
N LYS A 466 -2.66 14.33 18.58
CA LYS A 466 -3.21 15.14 19.69
C LYS A 466 -3.55 14.28 20.89
N LYS A 467 -3.51 14.89 22.06
CA LYS A 467 -3.61 14.20 23.36
C LYS A 467 -4.87 13.34 23.47
N ASP A 468 -6.04 13.90 23.15
CA ASP A 468 -7.31 13.19 23.29
C ASP A 468 -7.40 11.96 22.37
N ASP A 469 -6.88 12.09 21.14
CA ASP A 469 -6.79 10.97 20.21
C ASP A 469 -5.73 9.94 20.64
N MET A 470 -4.62 10.39 21.22
CA MET A 470 -3.63 9.47 21.81
C MET A 470 -4.25 8.62 22.91
N GLU A 471 -4.97 9.24 23.85
CA GLU A 471 -5.65 8.55 24.94
C GLU A 471 -6.71 7.57 24.41
N ARG A 472 -7.52 7.99 23.44
CA ARG A 472 -8.51 7.14 22.76
C ARG A 472 -7.86 5.95 22.05
N GLY A 473 -6.79 6.18 21.32
CA GLY A 473 -6.06 5.12 20.61
C GLY A 473 -5.41 4.11 21.56
N LEU A 474 -4.88 4.55 22.70
CA LEU A 474 -4.34 3.66 23.74
C LEU A 474 -5.43 2.82 24.40
N GLN A 475 -6.62 3.38 24.60
CA GLN A 475 -7.78 2.63 25.10
C GLN A 475 -8.21 1.56 24.08
N ASN A 476 -8.29 1.91 22.78
CA ASN A 476 -8.61 0.95 21.71
C ASN A 476 -7.60 -0.21 21.69
N TYR A 477 -6.31 0.08 21.84
CA TYR A 477 -5.26 -0.94 21.92
C TYR A 477 -5.48 -1.91 23.10
N ALA A 478 -5.81 -1.36 24.28
CA ALA A 478 -6.10 -2.16 25.48
C ALA A 478 -7.35 -3.05 25.28
N ASP A 479 -8.39 -2.52 24.64
CA ASP A 479 -9.63 -3.25 24.33
C ASP A 479 -9.39 -4.36 23.31
N HIS A 480 -8.60 -4.08 22.26
CA HIS A 480 -8.17 -5.08 21.28
C HIS A 480 -7.40 -6.20 21.97
N GLY A 481 -6.45 -5.88 22.84
CA GLY A 481 -5.69 -6.88 23.61
C GLY A 481 -6.57 -7.75 24.52
N ARG A 482 -7.61 -7.16 25.13
CA ARG A 482 -8.60 -7.91 25.94
C ARG A 482 -9.44 -8.86 25.08
N ARG A 483 -9.86 -8.42 23.89
CA ARG A 483 -10.69 -9.20 22.96
C ARG A 483 -9.92 -10.37 22.34
N THR A 484 -8.67 -10.13 21.95
CA THR A 484 -7.85 -11.10 21.22
C THR A 484 -6.94 -11.96 22.10
N GLY A 485 -6.81 -11.61 23.39
CA GLY A 485 -5.84 -12.24 24.29
C GLY A 485 -4.39 -11.88 24.00
N THR A 486 -4.14 -10.94 23.08
CA THR A 486 -2.80 -10.53 22.68
C THR A 486 -2.20 -9.58 23.71
N LYS A 487 -1.02 -9.93 24.25
CA LYS A 487 -0.24 -9.03 25.11
C LYS A 487 0.83 -8.37 24.26
N GLY A 488 0.67 -7.10 23.98
CA GLY A 488 1.69 -6.32 23.29
C GLY A 488 2.93 -6.08 24.18
N VAL A 489 4.10 -6.09 23.58
CA VAL A 489 5.37 -5.78 24.24
C VAL A 489 5.60 -4.27 24.27
N GLU A 490 5.12 -3.57 23.26
CA GLU A 490 5.15 -2.10 23.14
C GLU A 490 3.74 -1.60 22.89
N VAL A 491 3.36 -0.56 23.63
CA VAL A 491 2.01 0.03 23.57
C VAL A 491 2.03 1.18 22.58
N ALA A 492 1.10 1.19 21.64
CA ALA A 492 0.90 2.28 20.69
C ALA A 492 -0.60 2.51 20.44
N PRO A 493 -1.02 3.74 20.09
CA PRO A 493 -2.41 4.01 19.76
C PRO A 493 -2.88 3.18 18.58
N MET A 494 -4.10 2.65 18.64
CA MET A 494 -4.70 1.77 17.63
C MET A 494 -6.04 2.32 17.16
N PHE A 495 -6.27 2.25 15.84
CA PHE A 495 -7.51 2.71 15.21
C PHE A 495 -7.93 1.79 14.08
N GLU A 496 -9.20 1.81 13.73
CA GLU A 496 -9.73 1.16 12.52
C GLU A 496 -9.33 1.93 11.26
N PRO A 497 -9.31 1.28 10.08
CA PRO A 497 -8.93 1.93 8.81
C PRO A 497 -9.77 3.15 8.43
N GLY A 498 -11.04 3.19 8.82
CA GLY A 498 -11.98 4.27 8.56
C GLY A 498 -12.06 5.34 9.64
N ASP A 499 -11.30 5.19 10.73
CA ASP A 499 -11.24 6.21 11.78
C ASP A 499 -10.68 7.52 11.23
N ASP A 500 -11.26 8.63 11.62
CA ASP A 500 -10.91 9.96 11.09
C ASP A 500 -9.43 10.32 11.33
N VAL A 501 -8.83 9.86 12.43
CA VAL A 501 -7.39 9.96 12.70
C VAL A 501 -6.59 9.31 11.57
N VAL A 502 -6.97 8.10 11.19
CA VAL A 502 -6.26 7.34 10.13
C VAL A 502 -6.48 7.98 8.77
N VAL A 503 -7.70 8.42 8.49
CA VAL A 503 -8.05 9.05 7.21
C VAL A 503 -7.31 10.39 7.07
N GLU A 504 -7.29 11.23 8.10
CA GLU A 504 -6.54 12.49 8.09
C GLU A 504 -5.02 12.23 7.94
N TRP A 505 -4.48 11.27 8.71
CA TRP A 505 -3.07 10.88 8.62
C TRP A 505 -2.68 10.42 7.20
N ARG A 506 -3.51 9.60 6.57
CA ARG A 506 -3.31 9.15 5.20
C ARG A 506 -3.33 10.32 4.20
N GLY A 507 -4.27 11.24 4.35
CA GLY A 507 -4.38 12.43 3.49
C GLY A 507 -3.15 13.32 3.54
N VAL A 508 -2.66 13.62 4.74
CA VAL A 508 -1.44 14.41 4.91
C VAL A 508 -0.19 13.66 4.42
N THR A 509 -0.15 12.33 4.57
CA THR A 509 0.95 11.50 4.09
C THR A 509 1.15 11.62 2.58
N VAL A 510 0.07 11.58 1.79
CA VAL A 510 0.14 11.77 0.32
C VAL A 510 0.82 13.09 -0.02
N GLY A 511 0.35 14.20 0.54
CA GLY A 511 0.93 15.51 0.21
C GLY A 511 2.34 15.71 0.77
N PHE A 512 2.65 15.14 1.94
CA PHE A 512 4.00 15.24 2.49
C PHE A 512 5.01 14.40 1.71
N LEU A 513 4.60 13.30 1.08
CA LEU A 513 5.47 12.55 0.15
C LEU A 513 5.76 13.33 -1.12
N ASP A 514 4.78 14.04 -1.69
CA ASP A 514 5.01 14.95 -2.82
C ASP A 514 5.99 16.08 -2.43
N LYS A 515 5.80 16.69 -1.24
CA LYS A 515 6.73 17.70 -0.72
C LYS A 515 8.12 17.11 -0.46
N LEU A 516 8.20 15.90 0.09
CA LEU A 516 9.47 15.22 0.37
C LEU A 516 10.25 14.97 -0.92
N LEU A 517 9.58 14.56 -2.01
CA LEU A 517 10.21 14.35 -3.31
C LEU A 517 10.90 15.64 -3.81
N VAL A 518 10.22 16.77 -3.72
CA VAL A 518 10.77 18.08 -4.13
C VAL A 518 12.01 18.42 -3.31
N GLU A 519 11.93 18.31 -1.99
CA GLU A 519 13.04 18.68 -1.11
C GLU A 519 14.23 17.70 -1.21
N VAL A 520 13.98 16.39 -1.41
CA VAL A 520 15.04 15.40 -1.63
C VAL A 520 15.75 15.64 -2.97
N ASN A 521 15.00 15.89 -4.06
CA ASN A 521 15.59 16.22 -5.35
C ASN A 521 16.43 17.49 -5.28
N LYS A 522 15.98 18.51 -4.54
CA LYS A 522 16.75 19.72 -4.28
C LYS A 522 18.02 19.43 -3.47
N ALA A 523 17.94 18.62 -2.42
CA ALA A 523 19.08 18.27 -1.57
C ALA A 523 20.12 17.38 -2.27
N LEU A 524 19.70 16.57 -3.25
CA LEU A 524 20.54 15.65 -4.03
C LEU A 524 20.94 16.21 -5.41
N ARG A 525 20.61 17.46 -5.73
CA ARG A 525 20.74 18.06 -7.06
C ARG A 525 22.12 17.84 -7.71
N GLU A 526 23.19 18.04 -6.94
CA GLU A 526 24.56 17.87 -7.43
C GLU A 526 24.86 16.41 -7.78
N GLN A 527 24.41 15.48 -6.93
CA GLN A 527 24.63 14.04 -7.11
C GLN A 527 23.76 13.46 -8.24
N LEU A 528 22.60 14.07 -8.50
CA LEU A 528 21.69 13.67 -9.58
C LEU A 528 22.16 14.10 -10.98
N GLN A 529 23.19 14.95 -11.09
CA GLN A 529 23.83 15.33 -12.35
C GLN A 529 22.83 15.82 -13.42
N GLY A 530 21.82 16.58 -13.01
CA GLY A 530 20.76 17.10 -13.88
C GLY A 530 19.55 16.18 -14.09
N GLY A 531 19.54 14.98 -13.49
CA GLY A 531 18.36 14.14 -13.36
C GLY A 531 17.52 14.49 -12.15
N GLU A 532 16.39 13.80 -11.99
CA GLU A 532 15.52 13.85 -10.81
C GLU A 532 15.06 12.44 -10.44
N LEU A 533 14.91 12.18 -9.15
CA LEU A 533 14.22 11.00 -8.68
C LEU A 533 12.72 11.12 -8.96
N THR A 534 12.14 10.05 -9.43
CA THR A 534 10.69 9.91 -9.49
C THR A 534 10.11 9.59 -8.12
N LEU A 535 8.80 9.82 -7.94
CA LEU A 535 8.13 9.45 -6.68
C LEU A 535 8.26 7.95 -6.38
N ALA A 536 8.18 7.09 -7.40
CA ALA A 536 8.38 5.65 -7.25
C ALA A 536 9.78 5.27 -6.74
N GLN A 537 10.82 5.98 -7.17
CA GLN A 537 12.19 5.79 -6.67
C GLN A 537 12.36 6.31 -5.23
N LEU A 538 11.74 7.46 -4.91
CA LEU A 538 11.73 7.96 -3.54
C LEU A 538 11.03 7.00 -2.57
N LEU A 539 9.91 6.43 -2.97
CA LEU A 539 9.19 5.43 -2.16
C LEU A 539 10.10 4.22 -1.87
N GLU A 540 10.76 3.67 -2.89
CA GLU A 540 11.59 2.46 -2.75
C GLU A 540 12.84 2.71 -1.91
N ALA A 541 13.65 3.70 -2.31
CA ALA A 541 14.96 3.92 -1.70
C ALA A 541 14.91 4.77 -0.43
N GLY A 542 13.84 5.54 -0.23
CA GLY A 542 13.78 6.58 0.79
C GLY A 542 12.67 6.39 1.80
N SER A 543 11.43 6.73 1.46
CA SER A 543 10.39 6.94 2.46
C SER A 543 9.85 5.65 3.07
N TRP A 544 9.55 4.61 2.26
CA TRP A 544 9.07 3.33 2.77
C TRP A 544 10.16 2.62 3.58
N LYS A 545 11.39 2.60 3.06
CA LYS A 545 12.53 2.03 3.76
C LYS A 545 12.86 2.81 5.02
N GLY A 546 12.85 4.14 4.95
CA GLY A 546 13.07 5.02 6.08
C GLY A 546 12.04 4.83 7.19
N GLY A 547 10.75 4.71 6.83
CA GLY A 547 9.69 4.41 7.79
C GLY A 547 9.86 3.05 8.48
N ARG A 548 10.43 2.05 7.80
CA ARG A 548 10.81 0.77 8.43
C ARG A 548 11.96 0.95 9.41
N GLU A 549 13.04 1.59 8.96
CA GLU A 549 14.26 1.72 9.75
C GLU A 549 14.03 2.56 11.01
N ILE A 550 13.31 3.70 10.88
CA ILE A 550 13.02 4.52 12.06
C ILE A 550 12.07 3.80 13.04
N ALA A 551 11.12 3.01 12.55
CA ALA A 551 10.26 2.20 13.41
C ALA A 551 11.07 1.11 14.16
N GLU A 552 12.10 0.52 13.55
CA GLU A 552 12.99 -0.44 14.21
C GLU A 552 13.86 0.22 15.28
N VAL A 553 14.20 1.50 15.13
CA VAL A 553 14.93 2.28 16.16
C VAL A 553 13.99 2.69 17.29
N SER A 554 12.79 3.21 16.96
CA SER A 554 11.83 3.75 17.94
C SER A 554 11.14 2.64 18.73
N ARG A 555 10.89 1.49 18.12
CA ARG A 555 10.16 0.33 18.70
C ARG A 555 10.92 -0.97 18.40
N PRO A 556 12.09 -1.20 19.06
CA PRO A 556 13.01 -2.29 18.69
C PRO A 556 12.42 -3.69 18.88
N ASN A 557 11.46 -3.86 19.79
CA ASN A 557 10.86 -5.17 20.09
C ASN A 557 9.83 -5.58 19.04
N THR A 558 8.94 -4.67 18.64
CA THR A 558 7.85 -4.96 17.71
C THR A 558 8.17 -4.52 16.29
N LYS A 559 8.95 -3.45 16.14
CA LYS A 559 9.24 -2.78 14.85
C LYS A 559 7.95 -2.29 14.14
N GLU A 560 6.90 -2.09 14.93
CA GLU A 560 5.58 -1.65 14.45
C GLU A 560 5.57 -0.13 14.17
N PRO A 561 4.62 0.38 13.38
CA PRO A 561 4.46 1.81 13.15
C PRO A 561 4.03 2.55 14.44
N PRO A 562 4.15 3.90 14.48
CA PRO A 562 3.78 4.70 15.65
C PRO A 562 2.26 4.71 15.94
N ILE A 563 1.44 4.41 14.95
CA ILE A 563 0.00 4.19 15.07
C ILE A 563 -0.33 2.83 14.47
N LEU A 564 -1.01 1.99 15.23
CA LEU A 564 -1.43 0.66 14.81
C LEU A 564 -2.80 0.72 14.11
N ILE A 565 -2.99 -0.16 13.15
CA ILE A 565 -4.26 -0.29 12.43
C ILE A 565 -4.89 -1.64 12.77
N ASP A 566 -6.12 -1.62 13.30
CA ASP A 566 -6.95 -2.82 13.49
C ASP A 566 -7.53 -3.22 12.14
N SER A 567 -6.74 -3.94 11.33
CA SER A 567 -7.04 -4.24 9.93
C SER A 567 -7.89 -5.49 9.79
N ASP A 568 -8.88 -5.44 8.90
CA ASP A 568 -9.71 -6.57 8.47
C ASP A 568 -9.00 -7.51 7.45
N GLY A 569 -7.74 -7.24 7.14
CA GLY A 569 -6.95 -8.00 6.16
C GLY A 569 -7.16 -7.59 4.70
N THR A 570 -7.97 -6.58 4.42
CA THR A 570 -8.28 -6.11 3.05
C THR A 570 -7.64 -4.76 2.71
N VAL A 571 -7.33 -3.92 3.70
CA VAL A 571 -6.65 -2.63 3.56
C VAL A 571 -5.43 -2.54 4.47
N PHE A 572 -4.40 -1.88 4.01
CA PHE A 572 -3.07 -1.61 4.63
C PHE A 572 -2.03 -2.68 4.47
#